data_75d711598521c2557fe6ae60d7d83b02
#
_entry.id   75d711598521c2557fe6ae60d7d83b02
#
_cell.length_a   1.000
_cell.length_b   1.000
_cell.length_c   1.000
_cell.angle_alpha   90.00
_cell.angle_beta   90.00
_cell.angle_gamma   90.00
#
_symmetry.space_group_name_H-M   'P 1'
#
loop_
_entity.id
_entity.type
_entity.pdbx_description
1 polymer ?
#
loop_
_entity_poly.entity_id
_entity_poly.type
_entity_poly.pdbx_seq_one_letter_code
_entity_poly.pdbx_strand_id
1 'polypeptide(L)'
;TTIGLLSIDDPGEYGIAEIDVSYEIKRFKEKPAPGEIFSNLASTGMYVCNPEIFDHIPSGKKYDFARDLFPDLMTQGFTIKGWLARGNWTDVGSPHSLRQAERWKLQDIAFTDIIGNLSSHGAQVKGPVQLGESITLGRNTKVIGPVAIGQGTTIGDNVLIGPYTSIGDKCIIRNNVKVFSSSLYNRVIVGANSTISG
;
A
#
# COMPACT_ATOMS: atom_id res chain seq x y z
N THR A 1 -0.71 21.55 -15.47
CA THR A 1 -0.35 20.57 -14.43
C THR A 1 -1.57 20.19 -13.62
N THR A 2 -1.68 18.90 -13.28
CA THR A 2 -2.71 18.37 -12.38
C THR A 2 -2.05 17.59 -11.25
N ILE A 3 -2.49 17.84 -10.01
CA ILE A 3 -2.02 17.17 -8.79
C ILE A 3 -3.12 16.26 -8.27
N GLY A 4 -2.81 15.00 -7.99
CA GLY A 4 -3.70 14.08 -7.28
C GLY A 4 -3.83 14.50 -5.81
N LEU A 5 -5.07 14.73 -5.36
CA LEU A 5 -5.41 15.15 -4.01
C LEU A 5 -6.31 14.12 -3.33
N LEU A 6 -6.09 13.86 -2.06
CA LEU A 6 -6.94 13.00 -1.25
C LEU A 6 -7.26 13.67 0.09
N SER A 7 -8.50 13.57 0.54
CA SER A 7 -8.88 14.02 1.89
C SER A 7 -8.38 13.02 2.94
N ILE A 8 -7.60 13.50 3.89
CA ILE A 8 -7.06 12.71 5.01
C ILE A 8 -7.21 13.46 6.33
N ASP A 9 -7.21 12.73 7.44
CA ASP A 9 -7.47 13.32 8.76
C ASP A 9 -6.26 14.09 9.31
N ASP A 10 -5.04 13.63 9.04
CA ASP A 10 -3.80 14.26 9.48
C ASP A 10 -2.87 14.59 8.29
N PRO A 11 -3.03 15.76 7.67
CA PRO A 11 -2.32 16.13 6.46
C PRO A 11 -0.93 16.75 6.71
N GLY A 12 -0.48 16.92 7.95
CA GLY A 12 0.72 17.71 8.28
C GLY A 12 2.02 17.19 7.68
N GLU A 13 2.11 15.90 7.36
CA GLU A 13 3.30 15.30 6.76
C GLU A 13 3.35 15.38 5.22
N TYR A 14 2.33 15.99 4.62
CA TYR A 14 2.15 16.05 3.15
C TYR A 14 2.06 17.49 2.65
N GLY A 15 2.13 17.66 1.35
CA GLY A 15 1.70 18.90 0.72
C GLY A 15 0.18 19.04 0.83
N ILE A 16 -0.32 20.19 1.25
CA ILE A 16 -1.75 20.47 1.32
C ILE A 16 -2.18 21.48 0.28
N ALA A 17 -3.40 21.30 -0.22
CA ALA A 17 -3.96 22.16 -1.25
C ALA A 17 -5.35 22.68 -0.89
N GLU A 18 -5.66 23.91 -1.24
CA GLU A 18 -6.99 24.47 -1.28
C GLU A 18 -7.40 24.66 -2.74
N ILE A 19 -8.58 24.15 -3.12
CA ILE A 19 -9.10 24.22 -4.49
C ILE A 19 -10.41 25.02 -4.53
N ASP A 20 -10.64 25.66 -5.66
CA ASP A 20 -11.92 26.31 -5.96
C ASP A 20 -12.94 25.34 -6.61
N VAL A 21 -14.13 25.87 -6.93
CA VAL A 21 -15.21 25.11 -7.59
C VAL A 21 -14.84 24.57 -8.98
N SER A 22 -13.82 25.13 -9.62
CA SER A 22 -13.26 24.68 -10.91
C SER A 22 -12.10 23.70 -10.74
N TYR A 23 -11.84 23.22 -9.53
CA TYR A 23 -10.70 22.39 -9.15
C TYR A 23 -9.34 23.07 -9.37
N GLU A 24 -9.26 24.38 -9.44
CA GLU A 24 -8.01 25.11 -9.50
C GLU A 24 -7.42 25.26 -8.09
N ILE A 25 -6.14 24.95 -7.95
CA ILE A 25 -5.40 25.08 -6.67
C ILE A 25 -5.14 26.58 -6.43
N LYS A 26 -5.69 27.12 -5.37
CA LYS A 26 -5.52 28.51 -4.95
C LYS A 26 -4.43 28.69 -3.90
N ARG A 27 -4.21 27.65 -3.09
CA ARG A 27 -3.12 27.61 -2.11
C ARG A 27 -2.51 26.22 -2.13
N PHE A 28 -1.19 26.17 -2.01
CA PHE A 28 -0.43 24.94 -1.86
C PHE A 28 0.70 25.15 -0.87
N LYS A 29 0.89 24.22 0.05
CA LYS A 29 2.01 24.27 1.00
C LYS A 29 2.49 22.85 1.32
N GLU A 30 3.78 22.62 1.12
CA GLU A 30 4.44 21.36 1.45
C GLU A 30 4.77 21.31 2.93
N LYS A 31 4.36 20.25 3.62
CA LYS A 31 4.62 19.96 5.04
C LYS A 31 4.41 21.19 5.93
N PRO A 32 3.16 21.66 6.05
CA PRO A 32 2.85 22.84 6.86
C PRO A 32 3.13 22.56 8.35
N ALA A 33 3.55 23.60 9.09
CA ALA A 33 3.54 23.52 10.54
C ALA A 33 2.10 23.38 11.08
N PRO A 34 1.88 22.84 12.30
CA PRO A 34 0.52 22.60 12.81
C PRO A 34 -0.43 23.80 12.74
N GLY A 35 0.05 25.01 12.97
CA GLY A 35 -0.73 26.26 12.87
C GLY A 35 -0.97 26.77 11.44
N GLU A 36 -0.40 26.12 10.44
CA GLU A 36 -0.46 26.52 9.03
C GLU A 36 -1.33 25.58 8.20
N ILE A 37 -1.93 24.57 8.82
CA ILE A 37 -2.84 23.61 8.16
C ILE A 37 -4.15 24.35 7.84
N PHE A 38 -4.43 24.54 6.54
CA PHE A 38 -5.62 25.24 6.04
C PHE A 38 -6.56 24.34 5.25
N SER A 39 -6.15 23.09 4.99
CA SER A 39 -6.93 22.12 4.21
C SER A 39 -6.58 20.69 4.64
N ASN A 40 -7.54 19.80 4.51
CA ASN A 40 -7.35 18.36 4.66
C ASN A 40 -7.07 17.64 3.32
N LEU A 41 -7.00 18.37 2.22
CA LEU A 41 -6.65 17.81 0.91
C LEU A 41 -5.14 17.68 0.79
N ALA A 42 -4.64 16.48 1.00
CA ALA A 42 -3.23 16.15 0.87
C ALA A 42 -2.85 15.79 -0.57
N SER A 43 -1.68 16.22 -1.00
CA SER A 43 -1.07 15.80 -2.26
C SER A 43 -0.65 14.33 -2.16
N THR A 44 -1.07 13.54 -3.12
CA THR A 44 -0.71 12.11 -3.20
C THR A 44 0.68 11.85 -3.78
N GLY A 45 1.40 12.91 -4.21
CA GLY A 45 2.66 12.75 -4.94
C GLY A 45 2.50 12.28 -6.39
N MET A 46 1.26 12.14 -6.86
CA MET A 46 0.98 11.80 -8.26
C MET A 46 0.66 13.07 -9.06
N TYR A 47 1.41 13.28 -10.11
CA TYR A 47 1.30 14.46 -10.95
C TYR A 47 1.14 14.08 -12.42
N VAL A 48 0.32 14.84 -13.14
CA VAL A 48 0.23 14.77 -14.61
C VAL A 48 0.58 16.16 -15.14
N CYS A 49 1.67 16.23 -15.88
CA CYS A 49 2.24 17.50 -16.34
C CYS A 49 2.46 17.47 -17.87
N ASN A 50 2.35 18.63 -18.49
CA ASN A 50 2.87 18.81 -19.84
C ASN A 50 4.41 18.86 -19.80
N PRO A 51 5.10 18.42 -20.87
CA PRO A 51 6.57 18.43 -20.92
C PRO A 51 7.20 19.79 -20.66
N GLU A 52 6.53 20.86 -21.03
CA GLU A 52 7.01 22.25 -20.85
C GLU A 52 7.26 22.60 -19.37
N ILE A 53 6.74 21.82 -18.44
CA ILE A 53 7.02 22.03 -17.01
C ILE A 53 8.51 21.95 -16.68
N PHE A 54 9.27 21.16 -17.46
CA PHE A 54 10.72 21.01 -17.25
C PHE A 54 11.51 22.25 -17.60
N ASP A 55 10.96 23.15 -18.43
CA ASP A 55 11.58 24.43 -18.77
C ASP A 55 11.63 25.38 -17.57
N HIS A 56 10.81 25.13 -16.55
CA HIS A 56 10.76 25.89 -15.29
C HIS A 56 11.67 25.30 -14.20
N ILE A 57 12.39 24.21 -14.48
CA ILE A 57 13.30 23.57 -13.50
C ILE A 57 14.74 24.03 -13.79
N PRO A 58 15.41 24.73 -12.85
CA PRO A 58 16.77 25.18 -13.05
C PRO A 58 17.75 24.01 -13.20
N SER A 59 18.55 24.03 -14.27
CA SER A 59 19.56 23.00 -14.49
C SER A 59 20.64 22.99 -13.38
N GLY A 60 21.06 21.79 -12.96
CA GLY A 60 22.15 21.60 -12.00
C GLY A 60 21.84 21.98 -10.56
N LYS A 61 20.58 22.24 -10.22
CA LYS A 61 20.14 22.52 -8.86
C LYS A 61 19.19 21.43 -8.35
N LYS A 62 19.24 21.16 -7.04
CA LYS A 62 18.20 20.42 -6.37
C LYS A 62 16.93 21.28 -6.38
N TYR A 63 15.87 20.76 -6.97
CA TYR A 63 14.60 21.47 -7.12
C TYR A 63 13.45 20.49 -6.91
N ASP A 64 12.61 20.76 -5.94
CA ASP A 64 11.52 19.87 -5.53
C ASP A 64 10.20 20.36 -6.13
N PHE A 65 9.39 19.42 -6.62
CA PHE A 65 8.11 19.75 -7.25
C PHE A 65 7.15 20.46 -6.29
N ALA A 66 7.04 19.96 -5.07
CA ALA A 66 6.06 20.47 -4.10
C ALA A 66 6.56 21.72 -3.36
N ARG A 67 7.86 21.77 -3.05
CA ARG A 67 8.45 22.89 -2.30
C ARG A 67 8.79 24.09 -3.16
N ASP A 68 9.27 23.83 -4.38
CA ASP A 68 9.83 24.87 -5.22
C ASP A 68 8.95 25.11 -6.47
N LEU A 69 8.75 24.08 -7.32
CA LEU A 69 8.17 24.25 -8.62
C LEU A 69 6.70 24.71 -8.59
N PHE A 70 5.85 24.06 -7.82
CA PHE A 70 4.43 24.42 -7.79
C PHE A 70 4.18 25.81 -7.22
N PRO A 71 4.80 26.22 -6.09
CA PRO A 71 4.70 27.59 -5.62
C PRO A 71 5.21 28.64 -6.64
N ASP A 72 6.33 28.34 -7.32
CA ASP A 72 6.88 29.25 -8.32
C ASP A 72 5.94 29.40 -9.53
N LEU A 73 5.39 28.29 -10.03
CA LEU A 73 4.40 28.33 -11.12
C LEU A 73 3.15 29.12 -10.75
N MET A 74 2.64 28.92 -9.53
CA MET A 74 1.48 29.66 -9.03
C MET A 74 1.77 31.15 -8.93
N THR A 75 2.96 31.54 -8.46
CA THR A 75 3.40 32.95 -8.39
C THR A 75 3.50 33.58 -9.77
N GLN A 76 3.89 32.81 -10.78
CA GLN A 76 3.96 33.25 -12.18
C GLN A 76 2.56 33.26 -12.88
N GLY A 77 1.49 32.90 -12.18
CA GLY A 77 0.12 32.88 -12.71
C GLY A 77 -0.25 31.64 -13.52
N PHE A 78 0.54 30.58 -13.46
CA PHE A 78 0.17 29.31 -14.10
C PHE A 78 -0.93 28.59 -13.33
N THR A 79 -1.89 28.05 -14.07
CA THR A 79 -2.97 27.26 -13.48
C THR A 79 -2.51 25.85 -13.15
N ILE A 80 -2.68 25.45 -11.90
CA ILE A 80 -2.54 24.06 -11.42
C ILE A 80 -3.91 23.56 -11.01
N LYS A 81 -4.29 22.37 -11.48
CA LYS A 81 -5.55 21.72 -11.12
C LYS A 81 -5.35 20.63 -10.07
N GLY A 82 -6.33 20.48 -9.20
CA GLY A 82 -6.44 19.33 -8.30
C GLY A 82 -7.35 18.26 -8.89
N TRP A 83 -6.95 17.01 -8.81
CA TRP A 83 -7.81 15.87 -9.09
C TRP A 83 -8.11 15.12 -7.79
N LEU A 84 -9.39 15.06 -7.40
CA LEU A 84 -9.81 14.38 -6.18
C LEU A 84 -9.76 12.86 -6.37
N ALA A 85 -8.75 12.23 -5.81
CA ALA A 85 -8.61 10.79 -5.77
C ALA A 85 -9.64 10.16 -4.82
N ARG A 86 -9.95 8.89 -5.05
CA ARG A 86 -10.85 8.10 -4.22
C ARG A 86 -10.18 6.77 -3.86
N GLY A 87 -10.56 6.22 -2.72
CA GLY A 87 -10.07 4.95 -2.23
C GLY A 87 -8.94 5.11 -1.21
N ASN A 88 -8.28 4.02 -0.93
CA ASN A 88 -7.18 3.97 0.03
C ASN A 88 -5.87 4.45 -0.59
N TRP A 89 -5.19 5.32 0.10
CA TRP A 89 -3.86 5.77 -0.27
C TRP A 89 -2.99 5.96 0.99
N THR A 90 -1.73 5.64 0.89
CA THR A 90 -0.73 5.94 1.91
C THR A 90 0.64 6.08 1.27
N ASP A 91 1.44 6.98 1.78
CA ASP A 91 2.87 7.00 1.51
C ASP A 91 3.54 5.89 2.34
N VAL A 92 4.12 4.88 1.66
CA VAL A 92 4.76 3.74 2.32
C VAL A 92 6.15 4.14 2.83
N GLY A 93 6.18 5.11 3.73
CA GLY A 93 7.39 5.65 4.34
C GLY A 93 7.75 5.05 5.70
N SER A 94 6.91 4.18 6.25
CA SER A 94 7.11 3.55 7.56
C SER A 94 6.61 2.11 7.61
N PRO A 95 7.08 1.28 8.57
CA PRO A 95 6.51 -0.06 8.78
C PRO A 95 5.01 -0.04 9.05
N HIS A 96 4.51 1.00 9.72
CA HIS A 96 3.09 1.17 10.00
C HIS A 96 2.28 1.38 8.71
N SER A 97 2.68 2.33 7.87
CA SER A 97 1.99 2.63 6.61
C SER A 97 2.06 1.46 5.62
N LEU A 98 3.18 0.72 5.60
CA LEU A 98 3.29 -0.51 4.82
C LEU A 98 2.25 -1.55 5.26
N ARG A 99 2.15 -1.82 6.57
CA ARG A 99 1.15 -2.77 7.09
C ARG A 99 -0.28 -2.33 6.80
N GLN A 100 -0.55 -1.04 6.87
CA GLN A 100 -1.86 -0.50 6.53
C GLN A 100 -2.20 -0.74 5.05
N ALA A 101 -1.25 -0.48 4.14
CA ALA A 101 -1.41 -0.75 2.72
C ALA A 101 -1.66 -2.25 2.45
N GLU A 102 -0.89 -3.12 3.09
CA GLU A 102 -1.07 -4.58 2.99
C GLU A 102 -2.46 -5.03 3.49
N ARG A 103 -2.93 -4.48 4.63
CA ARG A 103 -4.28 -4.78 5.13
C ARG A 103 -5.36 -4.38 4.15
N TRP A 104 -5.27 -3.20 3.54
CA TRP A 104 -6.21 -2.77 2.51
C TRP A 104 -6.19 -3.71 1.31
N LYS A 105 -5.01 -4.09 0.83
CA LYS A 105 -4.89 -5.04 -0.30
C LYS A 105 -5.47 -6.41 0.03
N LEU A 106 -5.30 -6.90 1.25
CA LEU A 106 -5.91 -8.15 1.69
C LEU A 106 -7.44 -8.04 1.81
N GLN A 107 -7.96 -6.89 2.21
CA GLN A 107 -9.42 -6.64 2.25
C GLN A 107 -10.06 -6.57 0.87
N ASP A 108 -9.29 -6.24 -0.17
CA ASP A 108 -9.76 -6.25 -1.56
C ASP A 108 -10.02 -7.68 -2.09
N ILE A 109 -9.51 -8.72 -1.40
CA ILE A 109 -9.78 -10.13 -1.75
C ILE A 109 -11.24 -10.43 -1.41
N ALA A 110 -12.12 -10.46 -2.41
CA ALA A 110 -13.55 -10.61 -2.21
C ALA A 110 -13.99 -12.06 -1.95
N PHE A 111 -13.26 -13.03 -2.48
CA PHE A 111 -13.56 -14.46 -2.41
C PHE A 111 -12.29 -15.29 -2.42
N THR A 112 -12.41 -16.60 -2.15
CA THR A 112 -11.28 -17.52 -2.26
C THR A 112 -10.94 -17.73 -3.73
N ASP A 113 -9.72 -17.42 -4.11
CA ASP A 113 -9.17 -17.61 -5.45
C ASP A 113 -7.92 -18.49 -5.39
N ILE A 114 -7.93 -19.57 -6.17
CA ILE A 114 -6.83 -20.54 -6.23
C ILE A 114 -6.32 -20.56 -7.66
N ILE A 115 -5.12 -20.02 -7.84
CA ILE A 115 -4.46 -19.97 -9.15
C ILE A 115 -3.62 -21.24 -9.34
N GLY A 116 -4.01 -22.10 -10.31
CA GLY A 116 -3.27 -23.29 -10.66
C GLY A 116 -3.43 -24.46 -9.69
N ASN A 117 -2.36 -25.22 -9.48
CA ASN A 117 -2.41 -26.49 -8.74
C ASN A 117 -2.26 -26.29 -7.24
N LEU A 118 -3.25 -26.72 -6.47
CA LEU A 118 -3.20 -26.81 -5.02
C LEU A 118 -3.05 -28.29 -4.61
N SER A 119 -1.94 -28.62 -3.94
CA SER A 119 -1.79 -29.91 -3.25
C SER A 119 -2.27 -29.74 -1.80
N SER A 120 -3.38 -30.35 -1.46
CA SER A 120 -3.96 -30.27 -0.11
C SER A 120 -4.20 -31.65 0.47
N HIS A 121 -3.75 -31.88 1.69
CA HIS A 121 -3.88 -33.14 2.42
C HIS A 121 -4.91 -33.04 3.56
N GLY A 122 -6.10 -32.52 3.22
CA GLY A 122 -7.17 -32.29 4.21
C GLY A 122 -7.04 -30.97 4.96
N ALA A 123 -6.34 -30.01 4.41
CA ALA A 123 -6.30 -28.63 4.93
C ALA A 123 -7.67 -27.94 4.77
N GLN A 124 -7.96 -27.00 5.64
CA GLN A 124 -9.17 -26.18 5.61
C GLN A 124 -8.82 -24.75 5.20
N VAL A 125 -9.49 -24.26 4.16
CA VAL A 125 -9.41 -22.87 3.72
C VAL A 125 -10.75 -22.19 3.94
N LYS A 126 -10.80 -21.08 4.67
CA LYS A 126 -12.03 -20.36 5.02
C LYS A 126 -11.89 -18.87 4.82
N GLY A 127 -12.92 -18.24 4.25
CA GLY A 127 -12.97 -16.80 3.98
C GLY A 127 -12.17 -16.40 2.72
N PRO A 128 -11.97 -15.11 2.48
CA PRO A 128 -11.29 -14.63 1.29
C PRO A 128 -9.79 -14.97 1.34
N VAL A 129 -9.34 -15.90 0.49
CA VAL A 129 -7.95 -16.39 0.44
C VAL A 129 -7.48 -16.43 -1.00
N GLN A 130 -6.37 -15.81 -1.29
CA GLN A 130 -5.70 -15.89 -2.59
C GLN A 130 -4.50 -16.83 -2.50
N LEU A 131 -4.51 -17.89 -3.31
CA LEU A 131 -3.41 -18.85 -3.41
C LEU A 131 -2.78 -18.80 -4.80
N GLY A 132 -1.48 -18.61 -4.85
CA GLY A 132 -0.69 -18.69 -6.08
C GLY A 132 -0.56 -20.12 -6.60
N GLU A 133 0.20 -20.29 -7.68
CA GLU A 133 0.44 -21.60 -8.30
C GLU A 133 1.31 -22.51 -7.42
N SER A 134 1.09 -23.82 -7.52
CA SER A 134 1.95 -24.86 -6.92
C SER A 134 2.09 -24.75 -5.39
N ILE A 135 0.99 -24.44 -4.71
CA ILE A 135 0.92 -24.40 -3.25
C ILE A 135 0.75 -25.82 -2.69
N THR A 136 1.47 -26.12 -1.61
CA THR A 136 1.29 -27.36 -0.84
C THR A 136 0.81 -27.01 0.57
N LEU A 137 -0.33 -27.58 0.99
CA LEU A 137 -0.86 -27.47 2.35
C LEU A 137 -0.84 -28.84 3.02
N GLY A 138 -0.16 -28.93 4.15
CA GLY A 138 -0.07 -30.13 4.98
C GLY A 138 -1.37 -30.49 5.70
N ARG A 139 -1.35 -31.63 6.38
CA ARG A 139 -2.50 -32.18 7.13
C ARG A 139 -2.91 -31.26 8.28
N ASN A 140 -4.21 -31.17 8.54
CA ASN A 140 -4.81 -30.37 9.61
C ASN A 140 -4.42 -28.87 9.59
N THR A 141 -3.90 -28.39 8.45
CA THR A 141 -3.57 -26.97 8.28
C THR A 141 -4.86 -26.17 8.06
N LYS A 142 -4.91 -24.99 8.66
CA LYS A 142 -6.04 -24.07 8.54
C LYS A 142 -5.54 -22.72 8.02
N VAL A 143 -6.19 -22.25 6.96
CA VAL A 143 -5.98 -20.91 6.39
C VAL A 143 -7.27 -20.13 6.53
N ILE A 144 -7.25 -19.05 7.30
CA ILE A 144 -8.43 -18.23 7.61
C ILE A 144 -8.20 -16.81 7.08
N GLY A 145 -8.93 -16.45 6.03
CA GLY A 145 -8.81 -15.17 5.35
C GLY A 145 -9.23 -13.93 6.18
N PRO A 146 -8.87 -12.74 5.69
CA PRO A 146 -8.21 -12.48 4.43
C PRO A 146 -6.71 -12.85 4.48
N VAL A 147 -6.25 -13.65 3.49
CA VAL A 147 -4.88 -14.16 3.40
C VAL A 147 -4.47 -14.23 1.93
N ALA A 148 -3.20 -13.90 1.64
CA ALA A 148 -2.58 -14.15 0.35
C ALA A 148 -1.33 -15.03 0.52
N ILE A 149 -1.16 -16.04 -0.33
CA ILE A 149 0.00 -16.94 -0.33
C ILE A 149 0.57 -17.02 -1.74
N GLY A 150 1.85 -16.67 -1.87
CA GLY A 150 2.57 -16.65 -3.13
C GLY A 150 2.90 -18.04 -3.66
N GLN A 151 3.21 -18.09 -4.96
CA GLN A 151 3.47 -19.33 -5.70
C GLN A 151 4.61 -20.18 -5.12
N GLY A 152 4.52 -21.49 -5.26
CA GLY A 152 5.57 -22.44 -4.86
C GLY A 152 5.79 -22.53 -3.35
N THR A 153 4.91 -21.96 -2.53
CA THR A 153 5.04 -21.99 -1.08
C THR A 153 4.55 -23.32 -0.51
N THR A 154 5.34 -23.87 0.41
CA THR A 154 5.03 -25.13 1.10
C THR A 154 4.70 -24.86 2.56
N ILE A 155 3.55 -25.35 2.99
CA ILE A 155 3.05 -25.22 4.35
C ILE A 155 2.90 -26.62 4.94
N GLY A 156 3.53 -26.83 6.08
CA GLY A 156 3.57 -28.13 6.78
C GLY A 156 2.28 -28.52 7.48
N ASP A 157 2.36 -29.56 8.32
CA ASP A 157 1.23 -30.10 9.05
C ASP A 157 0.89 -29.24 10.29
N ASN A 158 -0.40 -29.20 10.66
CA ASN A 158 -0.92 -28.52 11.85
C ASN A 158 -0.59 -27.01 11.90
N VAL A 159 -0.48 -26.37 10.74
CA VAL A 159 -0.21 -24.94 10.63
C VAL A 159 -1.51 -24.15 10.72
N LEU A 160 -1.46 -23.01 11.38
CA LEU A 160 -2.56 -22.04 11.39
C LEU A 160 -2.10 -20.71 10.79
N ILE A 161 -2.66 -20.36 9.64
CA ILE A 161 -2.50 -19.05 9.03
C ILE A 161 -3.77 -18.27 9.25
N GLY A 162 -3.67 -17.19 10.01
CA GLY A 162 -4.81 -16.37 10.41
C GLY A 162 -5.01 -15.13 9.54
N PRO A 163 -6.04 -14.35 9.83
CA PRO A 163 -6.41 -13.23 9.00
C PRO A 163 -5.33 -12.15 8.93
N TYR A 164 -5.41 -11.35 7.86
CA TYR A 164 -4.48 -10.26 7.55
C TYR A 164 -3.03 -10.70 7.46
N THR A 165 -2.80 -11.86 6.84
CA THR A 165 -1.47 -12.43 6.63
C THR A 165 -1.16 -12.51 5.14
N SER A 166 0.01 -12.03 4.75
CA SER A 166 0.58 -12.23 3.43
C SER A 166 1.84 -13.09 3.51
N ILE A 167 1.94 -14.08 2.65
CA ILE A 167 3.12 -14.95 2.53
C ILE A 167 3.58 -14.90 1.08
N GLY A 168 4.82 -14.52 0.87
CA GLY A 168 5.42 -14.41 -0.46
C GLY A 168 5.67 -15.74 -1.15
N ASP A 169 6.37 -15.66 -2.28
CA ASP A 169 6.69 -16.82 -3.12
C ASP A 169 7.74 -17.72 -2.49
N LYS A 170 7.63 -19.03 -2.75
CA LYS A 170 8.65 -20.04 -2.42
C LYS A 170 9.04 -20.04 -0.94
N CYS A 171 8.10 -19.72 -0.06
CA CYS A 171 8.28 -19.83 1.37
C CYS A 171 8.15 -21.27 1.86
N ILE A 172 8.76 -21.56 3.00
CA ILE A 172 8.66 -22.87 3.68
C ILE A 172 8.19 -22.61 5.11
N ILE A 173 6.94 -22.95 5.40
CA ILE A 173 6.37 -22.87 6.74
C ILE A 173 6.33 -24.27 7.31
N ARG A 174 7.14 -24.54 8.34
CA ARG A 174 7.27 -25.87 8.91
C ARG A 174 6.08 -26.21 9.81
N ASN A 175 6.06 -27.43 10.35
CA ASN A 175 4.94 -27.97 11.13
C ASN A 175 4.67 -27.18 12.42
N ASN A 176 3.41 -27.16 12.86
CA ASN A 176 2.92 -26.56 14.11
C ASN A 176 3.20 -25.04 14.21
N VAL A 177 3.32 -24.35 13.07
CA VAL A 177 3.52 -22.89 13.03
C VAL A 177 2.18 -22.17 13.09
N LYS A 178 2.19 -20.99 13.72
CA LYS A 178 1.06 -20.06 13.72
C LYS A 178 1.52 -18.71 13.16
N VAL A 179 0.78 -18.15 12.20
CA VAL A 179 1.07 -16.84 11.60
C VAL A 179 -0.21 -16.01 11.56
N PHE A 180 -0.18 -14.81 12.13
CA PHE A 180 -1.33 -13.89 12.17
C PHE A 180 -0.90 -12.46 11.87
N SER A 181 -1.70 -11.70 11.16
CA SER A 181 -1.52 -10.26 10.91
C SER A 181 -0.07 -9.89 10.57
N SER A 182 0.58 -10.68 9.74
CA SER A 182 2.01 -10.60 9.46
C SER A 182 2.30 -10.74 7.99
N SER A 183 3.42 -10.17 7.56
CA SER A 183 3.91 -10.27 6.19
C SER A 183 5.23 -11.01 6.14
N LEU A 184 5.23 -12.13 5.46
CA LEU A 184 6.42 -12.91 5.17
C LEU A 184 6.79 -12.70 3.71
N TYR A 185 7.97 -12.16 3.46
CA TYR A 185 8.44 -11.93 2.09
C TYR A 185 8.88 -13.23 1.40
N ASN A 186 9.28 -13.12 0.14
CA ASN A 186 9.65 -14.28 -0.67
C ASN A 186 10.81 -15.08 -0.05
N ARG A 187 10.75 -16.40 -0.17
CA ARG A 187 11.80 -17.35 0.25
C ARG A 187 12.11 -17.36 1.74
N VAL A 188 11.15 -16.95 2.57
CA VAL A 188 11.25 -17.05 4.03
C VAL A 188 11.05 -18.49 4.47
N ILE A 189 11.88 -18.94 5.41
CA ILE A 189 11.74 -20.23 6.09
C ILE A 189 11.35 -19.98 7.54
N VAL A 190 10.18 -20.49 7.95
CA VAL A 190 9.72 -20.45 9.35
C VAL A 190 9.93 -21.81 9.97
N GLY A 191 10.70 -21.86 11.07
CA GLY A 191 10.99 -23.07 11.83
C GLY A 191 9.73 -23.67 12.47
N ALA A 192 9.76 -24.97 12.72
CA ALA A 192 8.63 -25.65 13.37
C ALA A 192 8.35 -25.08 14.79
N ASN A 193 7.09 -25.17 15.22
CA ASN A 193 6.60 -24.71 16.51
C ASN A 193 6.73 -23.19 16.76
N SER A 194 6.94 -22.38 15.70
CA SER A 194 7.04 -20.93 15.81
C SER A 194 5.67 -20.26 15.80
N THR A 195 5.58 -19.11 16.47
CA THR A 195 4.44 -18.19 16.34
C THR A 195 4.94 -16.84 15.87
N ILE A 196 4.30 -16.31 14.81
CA ILE A 196 4.57 -15.00 14.24
C ILE A 196 3.29 -14.20 14.31
N SER A 197 3.34 -13.03 14.94
CA SER A 197 2.23 -12.10 15.02
C SER A 197 2.76 -10.67 15.07
N GLY A 198 2.10 -9.75 14.38
CA GLY A 198 2.59 -8.38 14.36
C GLY A 198 1.56 -7.32 14.06
#